data_5a0b993a6bc3e7e4c2f53b840178901f
#
_entry.id   5a0b993a6bc3e7e4c2f53b840178901f
#
_cell.length_a   1.000
_cell.length_b   1.000
_cell.length_c   1.000
_cell.angle_alpha   90.00
_cell.angle_beta   90.00
_cell.angle_gamma   90.00
#
_symmetry.space_group_name_H-M   'P 1'
#
loop_
_entity.id
_entity.type
_entity.pdbx_description
1 polymer ?
#
loop_
_entity_poly.entity_id
_entity_poly.type
_entity_poly.pdbx_seq_one_letter_code
_entity_poly.pdbx_strand_id
1 'polypeptide(L)'
;FLMIRRPPRSTPLYSLAASDVYKRQTQHTPYINTIPPEAEVKSNGDQNIERRIRSLIRWNAAAMVVRANKKFPELGGHIGTFASAATLYDVGMNHFWRAKNNKFGGDLVYFQGHSAPGVYARAFLEGRLNEKQLDSFRQEVKPGGLSSYPHPWLMPKFWQFPTVSMGLGPMLAIYQARYMKYLINRGLIKDEGRKVWAFLGDGEMDEPESLGAIGLAAREKLDNLIFVVNCNLQRLDGPVRGNGKIIQELEGSFRGAGWNVIKVIWGSYWDSLIANDKTGHLVKAMNETVDGEYQAMKARDGAYVREKFFGKYPETQELVSSLSDKDIWRLNRGGHDPHKVYAAYDQASKNQGSPTVIIAKTIKGYGMGKTGESVNTTHQTKKLDVDDLLYYRDRFDVPLTLSLIHI
;
A
#
# COMPACT_ATOMS: atom_id res chain seq x y z
N PHE A 1 30.21 7.24 58.88
CA PHE A 1 29.70 8.05 57.81
C PHE A 1 30.57 7.84 56.58
N LEU A 2 30.20 6.92 55.67
CA LEU A 2 30.84 6.75 54.39
C LEU A 2 30.27 7.79 53.43
N MET A 3 31.08 8.79 53.09
CA MET A 3 30.77 9.68 51.98
C MET A 3 30.89 8.92 50.66
N ILE A 4 29.79 8.61 50.07
CA ILE A 4 29.75 8.13 48.69
C ILE A 4 30.14 9.33 47.78
N ARG A 5 31.34 9.32 47.23
CA ARG A 5 31.76 10.26 46.19
C ARG A 5 30.86 10.04 45.00
N ARG A 6 30.24 11.11 44.51
CA ARG A 6 29.54 11.10 43.20
C ARG A 6 30.51 10.57 42.16
N PRO A 7 30.10 9.59 41.32
CA PRO A 7 30.93 9.18 40.19
C PRO A 7 31.25 10.40 39.31
N PRO A 8 32.43 10.43 38.67
CA PRO A 8 32.75 11.51 37.75
C PRO A 8 31.67 11.58 36.69
N ARG A 9 31.20 12.77 36.36
CA ARG A 9 30.24 12.98 35.28
C ARG A 9 30.85 12.36 34.03
N SER A 10 30.36 11.22 33.65
CA SER A 10 30.66 10.58 32.36
C SER A 10 30.45 11.64 31.27
N THR A 11 31.38 11.70 30.39
CA THR A 11 31.45 12.63 29.27
C THR A 11 30.08 12.76 28.57
N PRO A 12 29.57 13.97 28.37
CA PRO A 12 28.24 14.23 27.81
C PRO A 12 27.97 13.59 26.43
N LEU A 13 29.04 13.26 25.70
CA LEU A 13 29.01 12.69 24.35
C LEU A 13 28.35 11.31 24.28
N TYR A 14 28.59 10.42 25.25
CA TYR A 14 27.99 9.06 25.23
C TYR A 14 26.50 9.09 25.60
N SER A 15 26.10 9.96 26.52
CA SER A 15 24.70 10.10 26.92
C SER A 15 23.88 10.80 25.83
N LEU A 16 24.45 11.75 25.09
CA LEU A 16 23.80 12.40 23.95
C LEU A 16 23.64 11.45 22.77
N ALA A 17 24.66 10.65 22.44
CA ALA A 17 24.59 9.67 21.37
C ALA A 17 23.57 8.56 21.70
N ALA A 18 23.57 8.03 22.93
CA ALA A 18 22.61 7.02 23.37
C ALA A 18 21.17 7.59 23.41
N SER A 19 20.99 8.83 23.87
CA SER A 19 19.68 9.47 23.90
C SER A 19 19.19 9.81 22.48
N ASP A 20 20.10 10.14 21.57
CA ASP A 20 19.77 10.47 20.18
C ASP A 20 19.42 9.19 19.38
N VAL A 21 20.15 8.11 19.61
CA VAL A 21 19.82 6.78 19.05
C VAL A 21 18.47 6.29 19.60
N TYR A 22 18.25 6.42 20.91
CA TYR A 22 17.00 6.03 21.54
C TYR A 22 15.82 6.89 21.05
N LYS A 23 16.00 8.21 20.93
CA LYS A 23 15.01 9.12 20.35
C LYS A 23 14.70 8.80 18.89
N ARG A 24 15.71 8.46 18.07
CA ARG A 24 15.51 8.06 16.68
C ARG A 24 14.77 6.72 16.53
N GLN A 25 14.94 5.79 17.48
CA GLN A 25 14.27 4.50 17.46
C GLN A 25 12.81 4.56 17.93
N THR A 26 12.45 5.50 18.78
CA THR A 26 11.13 5.59 19.41
C THR A 26 10.24 6.71 18.89
N GLN A 27 10.79 7.69 18.17
CA GLN A 27 10.02 8.81 17.61
C GLN A 27 9.68 8.55 16.15
N HIS A 28 8.39 8.58 15.84
CA HIS A 28 7.92 8.68 14.46
C HIS A 28 8.27 10.06 13.89
N THR A 29 8.59 10.11 12.62
CA THR A 29 8.85 11.36 11.90
C THR A 29 7.53 12.11 11.59
N PRO A 30 7.55 13.39 11.20
CA PRO A 30 6.36 14.10 10.77
C PRO A 30 5.52 13.33 9.75
N TYR A 31 4.22 13.59 9.68
CA TYR A 31 3.27 12.89 8.82
C TYR A 31 3.36 13.35 7.36
N ILE A 32 4.57 13.21 6.80
CA ILE A 32 4.94 13.55 5.42
C ILE A 32 5.70 12.39 4.77
N ASN A 33 5.95 12.50 3.47
CA ASN A 33 6.75 11.52 2.73
C ASN A 33 8.18 11.45 3.27
N THR A 34 8.76 10.25 3.28
CA THR A 34 10.17 10.07 3.67
C THR A 34 11.12 10.59 2.60
N ILE A 35 10.77 10.39 1.33
CA ILE A 35 11.55 10.87 0.19
C ILE A 35 11.03 12.27 -0.17
N PRO A 36 11.84 13.32 -0.09
CA PRO A 36 11.43 14.64 -0.51
C PRO A 36 11.39 14.72 -2.05
N PRO A 37 10.57 15.63 -2.65
CA PRO A 37 10.34 15.69 -4.09
C PRO A 37 11.61 15.81 -4.94
N GLU A 38 12.62 16.53 -4.45
CA GLU A 38 13.91 16.73 -5.13
C GLU A 38 14.80 15.48 -5.17
N ALA A 39 14.54 14.51 -4.29
CA ALA A 39 15.26 13.24 -4.25
C ALA A 39 14.52 12.08 -4.96
N GLU A 40 13.34 12.35 -5.51
CA GLU A 40 12.54 11.34 -6.20
C GLU A 40 13.14 10.97 -7.56
N VAL A 41 13.43 9.69 -7.74
CA VAL A 41 13.83 9.15 -9.05
C VAL A 41 12.59 9.04 -9.93
N LYS A 42 12.70 9.54 -11.16
CA LYS A 42 11.61 9.49 -12.15
C LYS A 42 11.58 8.13 -12.86
N SER A 43 10.38 7.62 -13.09
CA SER A 43 10.15 6.43 -13.92
C SER A 43 10.54 6.70 -15.38
N ASN A 44 11.14 5.69 -16.02
CA ASN A 44 11.44 5.71 -17.46
C ASN A 44 10.23 5.28 -18.33
N GLY A 45 9.11 4.87 -17.71
CA GLY A 45 7.91 4.41 -18.39
C GLY A 45 7.06 5.55 -18.96
N ASP A 46 6.24 5.23 -19.97
CA ASP A 46 5.21 6.14 -20.46
C ASP A 46 4.01 6.15 -19.51
N GLN A 47 3.91 7.20 -18.72
CA GLN A 47 2.85 7.35 -17.71
C GLN A 47 1.42 7.39 -18.30
N ASN A 48 1.24 7.76 -19.56
CA ASN A 48 -0.08 7.74 -20.21
C ASN A 48 -0.49 6.32 -20.56
N ILE A 49 0.44 5.52 -21.08
CA ILE A 49 0.20 4.09 -21.36
C ILE A 49 -0.05 3.36 -20.07
N GLU A 50 0.77 3.56 -19.04
CA GLU A 50 0.61 2.92 -17.74
C GLU A 50 -0.71 3.30 -17.06
N ARG A 51 -1.11 4.58 -17.14
CA ARG A 51 -2.41 5.02 -16.63
C ARG A 51 -3.55 4.26 -17.33
N ARG A 52 -3.48 4.11 -18.65
CA ARG A 52 -4.48 3.38 -19.43
C ARG A 52 -4.53 1.90 -19.06
N ILE A 53 -3.38 1.25 -18.94
CA ILE A 53 -3.28 -0.15 -18.50
C ILE A 53 -3.90 -0.32 -17.11
N ARG A 54 -3.54 0.52 -16.16
CA ARG A 54 -4.06 0.51 -14.79
C ARG A 54 -5.57 0.74 -14.74
N SER A 55 -6.10 1.62 -15.59
CA SER A 55 -7.55 1.85 -15.73
C SER A 55 -8.28 0.60 -16.20
N LEU A 56 -7.75 -0.09 -17.20
CA LEU A 56 -8.32 -1.35 -17.70
C LEU A 56 -8.26 -2.48 -16.67
N ILE A 57 -7.15 -2.58 -15.92
CA ILE A 57 -7.02 -3.56 -14.82
C ILE A 57 -8.06 -3.29 -13.73
N ARG A 58 -8.22 -2.04 -13.31
CA ARG A 58 -9.24 -1.64 -12.33
C ARG A 58 -10.64 -2.02 -12.79
N TRP A 59 -10.95 -1.70 -14.05
CA TRP A 59 -12.24 -2.04 -14.65
C TRP A 59 -12.48 -3.54 -14.67
N ASN A 60 -11.55 -4.32 -15.21
CA ASN A 60 -11.70 -5.77 -15.32
C ASN A 60 -11.81 -6.45 -13.94
N ALA A 61 -11.08 -5.98 -12.95
CA ALA A 61 -11.18 -6.49 -11.57
C ALA A 61 -12.56 -6.23 -10.98
N ALA A 62 -13.10 -5.01 -11.13
CA ALA A 62 -14.44 -4.66 -10.67
C ALA A 62 -15.52 -5.43 -11.44
N ALA A 63 -15.44 -5.45 -12.77
CA ALA A 63 -16.39 -6.14 -13.65
C ALA A 63 -16.45 -7.65 -13.34
N MET A 64 -15.32 -8.30 -13.13
CA MET A 64 -15.25 -9.72 -12.76
C MET A 64 -16.04 -10.01 -11.48
N VAL A 65 -15.85 -9.21 -10.43
CA VAL A 65 -16.55 -9.39 -9.15
C VAL A 65 -18.05 -9.09 -9.30
N VAL A 66 -18.42 -7.99 -9.96
CA VAL A 66 -19.83 -7.59 -10.17
C VAL A 66 -20.58 -8.62 -11.00
N ARG A 67 -19.99 -9.09 -12.13
CA ARG A 67 -20.58 -10.15 -12.98
C ARG A 67 -20.78 -11.45 -12.22
N ALA A 68 -19.80 -11.87 -11.44
CA ALA A 68 -19.88 -13.07 -10.63
C ALA A 68 -21.03 -13.00 -9.61
N ASN A 69 -21.18 -11.85 -8.91
CA ASN A 69 -22.26 -11.65 -7.93
C ASN A 69 -23.64 -11.40 -8.56
N LYS A 70 -23.70 -10.90 -9.81
CA LYS A 70 -24.96 -10.82 -10.56
C LYS A 70 -25.49 -12.22 -10.89
N LYS A 71 -24.58 -13.14 -11.23
CA LYS A 71 -24.91 -14.53 -11.57
C LYS A 71 -25.14 -15.41 -10.33
N PHE A 72 -24.37 -15.18 -9.28
CA PHE A 72 -24.42 -15.90 -8.01
C PHE A 72 -24.36 -14.89 -6.84
N PRO A 73 -25.50 -14.40 -6.34
CA PRO A 73 -25.56 -13.26 -5.40
C PRO A 73 -24.73 -13.42 -4.11
N GLU A 74 -24.52 -14.67 -3.66
CA GLU A 74 -23.78 -14.98 -2.44
C GLU A 74 -22.29 -15.35 -2.67
N LEU A 75 -21.82 -15.27 -3.92
CA LEU A 75 -20.46 -15.68 -4.26
C LEU A 75 -19.39 -14.83 -3.56
N GLY A 76 -19.65 -13.55 -3.36
CA GLY A 76 -18.74 -12.63 -2.70
C GLY A 76 -17.58 -12.16 -3.59
N GLY A 77 -16.53 -11.72 -2.97
CA GLY A 77 -15.35 -11.12 -3.60
C GLY A 77 -15.13 -9.70 -3.06
N HIS A 78 -13.94 -9.17 -3.31
CA HIS A 78 -13.53 -7.87 -2.79
C HIS A 78 -13.08 -6.95 -3.91
N ILE A 79 -13.71 -5.78 -4.05
CA ILE A 79 -13.30 -4.73 -4.99
C ILE A 79 -12.46 -3.69 -4.26
N GLY A 80 -12.86 -3.29 -3.07
CA GLY A 80 -12.31 -2.16 -2.33
C GLY A 80 -10.83 -2.26 -1.99
N THR A 81 -10.33 -3.47 -1.67
CA THR A 81 -8.91 -3.68 -1.34
C THR A 81 -8.02 -3.49 -2.56
N PHE A 82 -8.38 -4.13 -3.69
CA PHE A 82 -7.60 -3.93 -4.92
C PHE A 82 -7.73 -2.50 -5.44
N ALA A 83 -8.90 -1.89 -5.35
CA ALA A 83 -9.09 -0.48 -5.73
C ALA A 83 -8.11 0.45 -4.99
N SER A 84 -7.82 0.17 -3.71
CA SER A 84 -6.82 0.94 -2.95
C SER A 84 -5.38 0.63 -3.38
N ALA A 85 -5.05 -0.63 -3.67
CA ALA A 85 -3.69 -1.09 -3.92
C ALA A 85 -3.26 -1.07 -5.40
N ALA A 86 -4.16 -0.79 -6.35
CA ALA A 86 -3.90 -0.97 -7.77
C ALA A 86 -2.65 -0.24 -8.29
N THR A 87 -2.36 0.98 -7.81
CA THR A 87 -1.15 1.71 -8.20
C THR A 87 0.11 1.04 -7.65
N LEU A 88 0.05 0.51 -6.42
CA LEU A 88 1.16 -0.21 -5.79
C LEU A 88 1.53 -1.46 -6.60
N TYR A 89 0.53 -2.21 -7.07
CA TYR A 89 0.77 -3.40 -7.89
C TYR A 89 1.23 -3.06 -9.30
N ASP A 90 0.61 -2.07 -9.92
CA ASP A 90 0.92 -1.66 -11.30
C ASP A 90 2.39 -1.23 -11.43
N VAL A 91 2.88 -0.38 -10.52
CA VAL A 91 4.29 0.04 -10.51
C VAL A 91 5.22 -1.15 -10.26
N GLY A 92 4.86 -2.07 -9.37
CA GLY A 92 5.64 -3.29 -9.13
C GLY A 92 5.74 -4.18 -10.36
N MET A 93 4.59 -4.45 -11.02
CA MET A 93 4.51 -5.29 -12.22
C MET A 93 5.20 -4.67 -13.43
N ASN A 94 5.15 -3.35 -13.57
CA ASN A 94 5.73 -2.68 -14.74
C ASN A 94 7.24 -2.45 -14.63
N HIS A 95 7.79 -2.26 -13.40
CA HIS A 95 9.15 -1.75 -13.26
C HIS A 95 10.07 -2.56 -12.33
N PHE A 96 9.54 -3.29 -11.36
CA PHE A 96 10.37 -3.82 -10.29
C PHE A 96 10.39 -5.36 -10.20
N TRP A 97 9.27 -6.03 -10.44
CA TRP A 97 9.21 -7.48 -10.29
C TRP A 97 9.69 -8.18 -11.53
N ARG A 98 10.80 -8.87 -11.37
CA ARG A 98 11.47 -9.56 -12.47
C ARG A 98 10.99 -11.00 -12.54
N ALA A 99 10.48 -11.39 -13.69
CA ALA A 99 10.03 -12.76 -13.92
C ALA A 99 11.23 -13.74 -14.00
N LYS A 100 10.96 -15.00 -13.66
CA LYS A 100 11.91 -16.09 -13.86
C LYS A 100 12.24 -16.26 -15.35
N ASN A 101 13.52 -16.47 -15.65
CA ASN A 101 14.04 -16.83 -16.96
C ASN A 101 15.23 -17.81 -16.84
N ASN A 102 15.88 -18.14 -17.94
CA ASN A 102 17.00 -19.12 -17.96
C ASN A 102 18.23 -18.69 -17.16
N LYS A 103 18.37 -17.41 -16.81
CA LYS A 103 19.52 -16.85 -16.10
C LYS A 103 19.18 -16.24 -14.74
N PHE A 104 17.91 -16.12 -14.41
CA PHE A 104 17.42 -15.46 -13.21
C PHE A 104 16.24 -16.22 -12.62
N GLY A 105 16.30 -16.54 -11.33
CA GLY A 105 15.28 -17.33 -10.64
C GLY A 105 13.93 -16.64 -10.40
N GLY A 106 13.85 -15.33 -10.67
CA GLY A 106 12.66 -14.50 -10.47
C GLY A 106 12.53 -13.95 -9.05
N ASP A 107 11.99 -12.76 -8.93
CA ASP A 107 11.59 -12.19 -7.65
C ASP A 107 10.34 -12.93 -7.12
N LEU A 108 10.12 -12.89 -5.83
CA LEU A 108 9.01 -13.55 -5.16
C LEU A 108 8.03 -12.51 -4.62
N VAL A 109 6.74 -12.69 -4.89
CA VAL A 109 5.72 -11.72 -4.49
C VAL A 109 4.59 -12.41 -3.72
N TYR A 110 4.42 -12.01 -2.47
CA TYR A 110 3.28 -12.35 -1.63
C TYR A 110 2.18 -11.31 -1.86
N PHE A 111 1.24 -11.61 -2.73
CA PHE A 111 0.11 -10.72 -2.99
C PHE A 111 -0.89 -10.77 -1.83
N GLN A 112 -1.42 -9.63 -1.42
CA GLN A 112 -2.50 -9.60 -0.43
C GLN A 112 -3.72 -10.37 -0.96
N GLY A 113 -4.25 -11.31 -0.17
CA GLY A 113 -5.28 -12.24 -0.62
C GLY A 113 -6.52 -11.57 -1.21
N HIS A 114 -7.02 -10.51 -0.56
CA HIS A 114 -8.17 -9.73 -1.00
C HIS A 114 -7.95 -8.95 -2.31
N SER A 115 -6.72 -8.84 -2.78
CA SER A 115 -6.36 -8.16 -4.04
C SER A 115 -6.25 -9.11 -5.24
N ALA A 116 -6.53 -10.42 -5.07
CA ALA A 116 -6.49 -11.40 -6.14
C ALA A 116 -7.25 -10.99 -7.42
N PRO A 117 -8.43 -10.32 -7.37
CA PRO A 117 -9.11 -9.84 -8.55
C PRO A 117 -8.25 -9.00 -9.49
N GLY A 118 -7.41 -8.13 -8.94
CA GLY A 118 -6.50 -7.29 -9.74
C GLY A 118 -5.39 -8.08 -10.41
N VAL A 119 -4.87 -9.11 -9.75
CA VAL A 119 -3.85 -9.99 -10.34
C VAL A 119 -4.44 -10.81 -11.49
N TYR A 120 -5.67 -11.32 -11.34
CA TYR A 120 -6.38 -11.98 -12.43
C TYR A 120 -6.67 -11.04 -13.60
N ALA A 121 -7.12 -9.81 -13.30
CA ALA A 121 -7.39 -8.81 -14.33
C ALA A 121 -6.12 -8.44 -15.11
N ARG A 122 -4.97 -8.32 -14.46
CA ARG A 122 -3.68 -8.11 -15.12
C ARG A 122 -3.29 -9.30 -15.98
N ALA A 123 -3.39 -10.51 -15.46
CA ALA A 123 -3.08 -11.73 -16.19
C ALA A 123 -3.98 -11.95 -17.42
N PHE A 124 -5.22 -11.47 -17.37
CA PHE A 124 -6.13 -11.44 -18.52
C PHE A 124 -5.63 -10.49 -19.61
N LEU A 125 -5.21 -9.28 -19.27
CA LEU A 125 -4.63 -8.35 -20.25
C LEU A 125 -3.32 -8.85 -20.86
N GLU A 126 -2.57 -9.68 -20.13
CA GLU A 126 -1.37 -10.34 -20.62
C GLU A 126 -1.64 -11.62 -21.45
N GLY A 127 -2.91 -11.99 -21.66
CA GLY A 127 -3.30 -13.20 -22.40
C GLY A 127 -3.04 -14.52 -21.66
N ARG A 128 -2.72 -14.46 -20.36
CA ARG A 128 -2.49 -15.65 -19.51
C ARG A 128 -3.78 -16.28 -18.99
N LEU A 129 -4.85 -15.51 -18.94
CA LEU A 129 -6.21 -15.94 -18.61
C LEU A 129 -7.15 -15.52 -19.72
N ASN A 130 -8.26 -16.24 -19.87
CA ASN A 130 -9.31 -15.94 -20.83
C ASN A 130 -10.62 -15.52 -20.12
N GLU A 131 -11.59 -15.06 -20.90
CA GLU A 131 -12.87 -14.56 -20.38
C GLU A 131 -13.65 -15.64 -19.59
N LYS A 132 -13.67 -16.89 -20.07
CA LYS A 132 -14.34 -17.99 -19.35
C LYS A 132 -13.77 -18.23 -17.96
N GLN A 133 -12.44 -18.06 -17.82
CA GLN A 133 -11.78 -18.18 -16.51
C GLN A 133 -12.17 -17.02 -15.60
N LEU A 134 -12.21 -15.78 -16.11
CA LEU A 134 -12.68 -14.63 -15.33
C LEU A 134 -14.15 -14.79 -14.90
N ASP A 135 -15.01 -15.30 -15.78
CA ASP A 135 -16.42 -15.59 -15.47
C ASP A 135 -16.59 -16.73 -14.44
N SER A 136 -15.54 -17.51 -14.23
CA SER A 136 -15.47 -18.56 -13.22
C SER A 136 -14.74 -18.14 -11.95
N PHE A 137 -14.69 -16.84 -11.66
CA PHE A 137 -14.13 -16.30 -10.44
C PHE A 137 -14.82 -16.86 -9.19
N ARG A 138 -14.04 -17.29 -8.20
CA ARG A 138 -14.51 -17.94 -6.96
C ARG A 138 -15.32 -19.24 -7.17
N GLN A 139 -15.06 -19.94 -8.26
CA GLN A 139 -15.70 -21.22 -8.58
C GLN A 139 -14.64 -22.32 -8.73
N GLU A 140 -13.69 -22.32 -7.82
CA GLU A 140 -12.52 -23.22 -7.81
C GLU A 140 -12.85 -24.72 -7.77
N VAL A 141 -14.05 -25.08 -7.36
CA VAL A 141 -14.54 -26.47 -7.39
C VAL A 141 -14.88 -26.95 -8.81
N LYS A 142 -14.99 -26.03 -9.76
CA LYS A 142 -15.23 -26.32 -11.17
C LYS A 142 -13.92 -26.43 -11.94
N PRO A 143 -13.79 -27.32 -12.91
CA PRO A 143 -12.63 -27.38 -13.79
C PRO A 143 -12.35 -26.00 -14.45
N GLY A 144 -11.14 -25.46 -14.27
CA GLY A 144 -10.75 -24.14 -14.80
C GLY A 144 -11.29 -22.92 -14.06
N GLY A 145 -11.97 -23.12 -12.92
CA GLY A 145 -12.40 -22.02 -12.06
C GLY A 145 -11.23 -21.32 -11.39
N LEU A 146 -11.34 -19.98 -11.19
CA LEU A 146 -10.34 -19.21 -10.49
C LEU A 146 -10.57 -19.32 -8.99
N SER A 147 -9.48 -19.50 -8.24
CA SER A 147 -9.53 -19.56 -6.79
C SER A 147 -9.96 -18.22 -6.18
N SER A 148 -10.68 -18.28 -5.05
CA SER A 148 -11.15 -17.12 -4.32
C SER A 148 -10.01 -16.23 -3.89
N TYR A 149 -8.86 -16.81 -3.56
CA TYR A 149 -7.65 -16.19 -3.06
C TYR A 149 -6.40 -16.85 -3.64
N PRO A 150 -5.20 -16.31 -3.47
CA PRO A 150 -3.97 -17.01 -3.85
C PRO A 150 -3.90 -18.41 -3.24
N HIS A 151 -3.97 -19.43 -4.08
CA HIS A 151 -4.04 -20.82 -3.65
C HIS A 151 -3.18 -21.74 -4.53
N PRO A 152 -1.92 -22.01 -4.13
CA PRO A 152 -0.98 -22.79 -4.94
C PRO A 152 -1.43 -24.22 -5.26
N TRP A 153 -2.24 -24.86 -4.42
CA TRP A 153 -2.75 -26.21 -4.67
C TRP A 153 -3.84 -26.23 -5.74
N LEU A 154 -4.71 -25.23 -5.78
CA LEU A 154 -5.77 -25.12 -6.78
C LEU A 154 -5.25 -24.58 -8.10
N MET A 155 -4.27 -23.68 -8.06
CA MET A 155 -3.68 -23.02 -9.23
C MET A 155 -2.14 -23.05 -9.17
N PRO A 156 -1.50 -24.25 -9.22
CA PRO A 156 -0.06 -24.41 -8.98
C PRO A 156 0.83 -23.76 -10.04
N LYS A 157 0.32 -23.51 -11.24
CA LYS A 157 1.04 -22.80 -12.32
C LYS A 157 0.84 -21.27 -12.28
N PHE A 158 -0.01 -20.79 -11.37
CA PHE A 158 -0.36 -19.37 -11.28
C PHE A 158 0.08 -18.76 -9.96
N TRP A 159 -0.26 -19.36 -8.83
CA TRP A 159 0.07 -18.87 -7.49
C TRP A 159 1.26 -19.60 -6.91
N GLN A 160 2.21 -18.82 -6.32
CA GLN A 160 3.35 -19.40 -5.61
C GLN A 160 3.11 -19.51 -4.10
N PHE A 161 2.37 -18.57 -3.51
CA PHE A 161 2.18 -18.48 -2.07
C PHE A 161 0.71 -18.34 -1.69
N PRO A 162 0.26 -19.00 -0.61
CA PRO A 162 -1.05 -18.76 0.00
C PRO A 162 -0.97 -17.53 0.90
N THR A 163 -1.87 -16.56 0.74
CA THR A 163 -1.80 -15.28 1.47
C THR A 163 -3.14 -14.82 2.06
N VAL A 164 -4.14 -15.67 2.08
CA VAL A 164 -5.47 -15.29 2.59
C VAL A 164 -5.54 -15.20 4.10
N SER A 165 -4.79 -16.05 4.82
CA SER A 165 -4.73 -16.00 6.29
C SER A 165 -3.91 -14.78 6.71
N MET A 166 -4.60 -13.76 7.24
CA MET A 166 -3.97 -12.53 7.67
C MET A 166 -2.94 -12.81 8.78
N GLY A 167 -1.79 -12.13 8.70
CA GLY A 167 -0.65 -12.33 9.58
C GLY A 167 0.32 -13.43 9.13
N LEU A 168 -0.13 -14.47 8.45
CA LEU A 168 0.76 -15.54 7.98
C LEU A 168 1.59 -15.13 6.75
N GLY A 169 1.04 -14.32 5.87
CA GLY A 169 1.75 -13.80 4.69
C GLY A 169 3.06 -13.08 5.05
N PRO A 170 3.03 -12.07 5.93
CA PRO A 170 4.24 -11.38 6.40
C PRO A 170 5.25 -12.32 7.03
N MET A 171 4.81 -13.21 7.91
CA MET A 171 5.69 -14.17 8.58
C MET A 171 6.36 -15.11 7.55
N LEU A 172 5.59 -15.68 6.63
CA LEU A 172 6.12 -16.57 5.59
C LEU A 172 7.10 -15.85 4.67
N ALA A 173 6.85 -14.58 4.34
CA ALA A 173 7.78 -13.78 3.53
C ALA A 173 9.13 -13.55 4.23
N ILE A 174 9.12 -13.31 5.55
CA ILE A 174 10.34 -13.20 6.36
C ILE A 174 11.13 -14.52 6.30
N TYR A 175 10.47 -15.65 6.55
CA TYR A 175 11.14 -16.96 6.51
C TYR A 175 11.61 -17.32 5.09
N GLN A 176 10.87 -16.95 4.05
CA GLN A 176 11.29 -17.13 2.67
C GLN A 176 12.56 -16.33 2.35
N ALA A 177 12.62 -15.06 2.73
CA ALA A 177 13.79 -14.21 2.54
C ALA A 177 15.01 -14.74 3.30
N ARG A 178 14.79 -15.18 4.54
CA ARG A 178 15.79 -15.81 5.40
C ARG A 178 16.33 -17.10 4.78
N TYR A 179 15.44 -17.97 4.31
CA TYR A 179 15.83 -19.25 3.69
C TYR A 179 16.65 -19.03 2.40
N MET A 180 16.28 -18.04 1.60
CA MET A 180 17.08 -17.68 0.40
C MET A 180 18.49 -17.26 0.80
N LYS A 181 18.66 -16.39 1.79
CA LYS A 181 19.99 -16.01 2.30
C LYS A 181 20.77 -17.20 2.87
N TYR A 182 20.09 -18.10 3.58
CA TYR A 182 20.71 -19.34 4.05
C TYR A 182 21.26 -20.18 2.89
N LEU A 183 20.47 -20.40 1.84
CA LEU A 183 20.91 -21.18 0.67
C LEU A 183 22.11 -20.51 -0.05
N ILE A 184 22.08 -19.18 -0.20
CA ILE A 184 23.19 -18.40 -0.78
C ILE A 184 24.46 -18.55 0.08
N ASN A 185 24.34 -18.34 1.39
CA ASN A 185 25.47 -18.42 2.33
C ASN A 185 26.08 -19.83 2.41
N ARG A 186 25.26 -20.86 2.14
CA ARG A 186 25.73 -22.26 2.04
C ARG A 186 26.31 -22.59 0.66
N GLY A 187 26.28 -21.68 -0.29
CA GLY A 187 26.72 -21.93 -1.67
C GLY A 187 25.83 -22.91 -2.46
N LEU A 188 24.59 -23.14 -1.98
CA LEU A 188 23.63 -24.05 -2.62
C LEU A 188 22.92 -23.40 -3.81
N ILE A 189 22.78 -22.09 -3.79
CA ILE A 189 22.29 -21.28 -4.91
C ILE A 189 23.18 -20.05 -5.08
N LYS A 190 23.23 -19.52 -6.30
CA LYS A 190 23.94 -18.27 -6.61
C LYS A 190 23.14 -17.08 -6.08
N ASP A 191 23.83 -16.05 -5.60
CA ASP A 191 23.20 -14.75 -5.33
C ASP A 191 22.94 -14.02 -6.65
N GLU A 192 21.68 -13.92 -6.99
CA GLU A 192 21.16 -13.22 -8.18
C GLU A 192 20.54 -11.86 -7.83
N GLY A 193 20.63 -11.43 -6.57
CA GLY A 193 20.00 -10.21 -6.09
C GLY A 193 18.46 -10.25 -6.15
N ARG A 194 17.87 -11.45 -5.95
CA ARG A 194 16.41 -11.65 -5.93
C ARG A 194 15.82 -11.01 -4.69
N LYS A 195 14.64 -10.41 -4.85
CA LYS A 195 13.87 -9.79 -3.76
C LYS A 195 12.62 -10.61 -3.42
N VAL A 196 12.22 -10.53 -2.17
CA VAL A 196 10.94 -11.01 -1.65
C VAL A 196 10.09 -9.80 -1.32
N TRP A 197 8.96 -9.65 -1.98
CA TRP A 197 7.98 -8.60 -1.77
C TRP A 197 6.77 -9.16 -1.05
N ALA A 198 6.25 -8.45 -0.05
CA ALA A 198 5.00 -8.83 0.61
C ALA A 198 4.06 -7.64 0.72
N PHE A 199 2.83 -7.82 0.22
CA PHE A 199 1.77 -6.82 0.25
C PHE A 199 0.82 -7.11 1.39
N LEU A 200 0.68 -6.16 2.29
CA LEU A 200 -0.01 -6.28 3.56
C LEU A 200 -1.07 -5.17 3.70
N GLY A 201 -2.12 -5.44 4.45
CA GLY A 201 -3.07 -4.42 4.87
C GLY A 201 -2.68 -3.82 6.23
N ASP A 202 -3.05 -2.58 6.46
CA ASP A 202 -2.86 -1.92 7.77
C ASP A 202 -3.65 -2.61 8.90
N GLY A 203 -4.87 -3.08 8.61
CA GLY A 203 -5.64 -3.90 9.56
C GLY A 203 -5.04 -5.29 9.78
N GLU A 204 -4.34 -5.87 8.79
CA GLU A 204 -3.61 -7.12 8.93
C GLU A 204 -2.42 -7.01 9.90
N MET A 205 -1.89 -5.80 10.06
CA MET A 205 -0.78 -5.56 10.98
C MET A 205 -1.18 -5.66 12.46
N ASP A 206 -2.48 -5.69 12.77
CA ASP A 206 -2.98 -5.97 14.13
C ASP A 206 -2.88 -7.45 14.52
N GLU A 207 -2.70 -8.35 13.55
CA GLU A 207 -2.48 -9.77 13.84
C GLU A 207 -1.11 -9.98 14.49
N PRO A 208 -1.03 -10.72 15.61
CA PRO A 208 0.25 -10.94 16.32
C PRO A 208 1.34 -11.52 15.41
N GLU A 209 0.98 -12.37 14.47
CA GLU A 209 1.88 -12.99 13.51
C GLU A 209 2.53 -11.97 12.57
N SER A 210 1.81 -10.91 12.21
CA SER A 210 2.32 -9.86 11.31
C SER A 210 3.55 -9.16 11.86
N LEU A 211 3.58 -8.91 13.16
CA LEU A 211 4.69 -8.23 13.84
C LEU A 211 5.65 -9.21 14.54
N GLY A 212 5.25 -10.48 14.71
CA GLY A 212 5.97 -11.45 15.51
C GLY A 212 7.40 -11.73 15.08
N ALA A 213 7.71 -11.60 13.79
CA ALA A 213 9.03 -11.93 13.24
C ALA A 213 9.81 -10.72 12.69
N ILE A 214 9.30 -9.48 12.83
CA ILE A 214 9.99 -8.30 12.27
C ILE A 214 11.36 -8.07 12.92
N GLY A 215 11.50 -8.32 14.21
CA GLY A 215 12.79 -8.26 14.92
C GLY A 215 13.79 -9.29 14.41
N LEU A 216 13.34 -10.47 14.00
CA LEU A 216 14.19 -11.50 13.37
C LEU A 216 14.73 -11.00 12.02
N ALA A 217 13.86 -10.44 11.18
CA ALA A 217 14.25 -9.95 9.87
C ALA A 217 15.34 -8.88 9.93
N ALA A 218 15.21 -7.93 10.87
CA ALA A 218 16.22 -6.89 11.07
C ALA A 218 17.54 -7.44 11.63
N ARG A 219 17.48 -8.31 12.64
CA ARG A 219 18.67 -8.93 13.25
C ARG A 219 19.50 -9.73 12.22
N GLU A 220 18.82 -10.43 11.31
CA GLU A 220 19.47 -11.18 10.23
C GLU A 220 19.74 -10.34 8.97
N LYS A 221 19.48 -9.03 9.02
CA LYS A 221 19.79 -8.08 7.94
C LYS A 221 19.21 -8.53 6.60
N LEU A 222 17.92 -8.91 6.58
CA LEU A 222 17.26 -9.41 5.37
C LEU A 222 16.98 -8.28 4.37
N ASP A 223 18.02 -7.74 3.74
CA ASP A 223 17.92 -6.67 2.74
C ASP A 223 17.32 -7.12 1.40
N ASN A 224 17.05 -8.42 1.26
CA ASN A 224 16.27 -8.99 0.18
C ASN A 224 14.76 -9.00 0.44
N LEU A 225 14.29 -8.45 1.57
CA LEU A 225 12.88 -8.40 1.98
C LEU A 225 12.33 -6.98 1.91
N ILE A 226 11.20 -6.81 1.23
CA ILE A 226 10.46 -5.54 1.12
C ILE A 226 9.00 -5.78 1.47
N PHE A 227 8.51 -5.12 2.51
CA PHE A 227 7.10 -5.04 2.83
C PHE A 227 6.48 -3.79 2.23
N VAL A 228 5.26 -3.92 1.69
CA VAL A 228 4.44 -2.82 1.21
C VAL A 228 3.12 -2.86 1.97
N VAL A 229 2.96 -1.98 2.95
CA VAL A 229 1.74 -1.88 3.75
C VAL A 229 0.78 -0.90 3.07
N ASN A 230 -0.33 -1.42 2.58
CA ASN A 230 -1.43 -0.65 2.00
C ASN A 230 -2.28 -0.05 3.12
N CYS A 231 -1.93 1.16 3.56
CA CYS A 231 -2.61 1.88 4.63
C CYS A 231 -3.81 2.64 4.08
N ASN A 232 -4.92 1.92 3.90
CA ASN A 232 -6.20 2.51 3.51
C ASN A 232 -7.04 2.97 4.71
N LEU A 233 -6.53 2.83 5.92
CA LEU A 233 -7.05 3.27 7.22
C LEU A 233 -8.33 2.57 7.68
N GLN A 234 -8.76 1.51 6.98
CA GLN A 234 -10.02 0.82 7.27
C GLN A 234 -9.85 -0.69 7.37
N ARG A 235 -10.54 -1.29 8.34
CA ARG A 235 -10.78 -2.74 8.43
C ARG A 235 -12.19 -3.10 7.91
N LEU A 236 -12.80 -4.12 8.47
CA LEU A 236 -14.08 -4.69 8.01
C LEU A 236 -15.24 -3.69 8.12
N ASP A 237 -15.31 -2.98 9.21
CA ASP A 237 -16.49 -2.24 9.68
C ASP A 237 -16.20 -0.79 10.11
N GLY A 238 -14.95 -0.35 9.95
CA GLY A 238 -14.57 0.99 10.36
C GLY A 238 -13.08 1.29 10.22
N PRO A 239 -12.60 2.39 10.79
CA PRO A 239 -11.19 2.73 10.78
C PRO A 239 -10.36 1.74 11.60
N VAL A 240 -9.10 1.51 11.18
CA VAL A 240 -8.13 0.70 11.95
C VAL A 240 -7.83 1.38 13.28
N ARG A 241 -7.63 2.70 13.25
CA ARG A 241 -7.47 3.55 14.44
C ARG A 241 -8.35 4.79 14.29
N GLY A 242 -9.49 4.85 14.99
CA GLY A 242 -10.40 6.00 14.90
C GLY A 242 -9.73 7.31 15.37
N ASN A 243 -9.24 7.30 16.60
CA ASN A 243 -8.61 8.44 17.28
C ASN A 243 -7.08 8.35 17.33
N GLY A 244 -6.48 7.43 16.57
CA GLY A 244 -5.03 7.23 16.47
C GLY A 244 -4.55 7.42 15.03
N LYS A 245 -3.31 7.00 14.79
CA LYS A 245 -2.62 7.12 13.49
C LYS A 245 -1.82 5.85 13.23
N ILE A 246 -2.43 4.89 12.53
CA ILE A 246 -1.81 3.58 12.27
C ILE A 246 -0.46 3.70 11.55
N ILE A 247 -0.31 4.65 10.62
CA ILE A 247 0.95 4.88 9.90
C ILE A 247 2.09 5.22 10.87
N GLN A 248 1.81 6.07 11.87
CA GLN A 248 2.81 6.47 12.86
C GLN A 248 3.13 5.33 13.84
N GLU A 249 2.14 4.54 14.24
CA GLU A 249 2.34 3.35 15.07
C GLU A 249 3.22 2.32 14.35
N LEU A 250 2.92 2.03 13.08
CA LEU A 250 3.72 1.12 12.26
C LEU A 250 5.13 1.65 12.01
N GLU A 251 5.28 2.94 11.72
CA GLU A 251 6.61 3.55 11.61
C GLU A 251 7.43 3.32 12.87
N GLY A 252 6.86 3.59 14.05
CA GLY A 252 7.54 3.37 15.33
C GLY A 252 7.93 1.91 15.55
N SER A 253 7.03 0.98 15.27
CA SER A 253 7.25 -0.46 15.42
C SER A 253 8.37 -0.98 14.50
N PHE A 254 8.35 -0.64 13.24
CA PHE A 254 9.36 -1.08 12.28
C PHE A 254 10.71 -0.41 12.51
N ARG A 255 10.76 0.89 12.82
CA ARG A 255 12.01 1.58 13.18
C ARG A 255 12.61 1.00 14.45
N GLY A 256 11.79 0.77 15.48
CA GLY A 256 12.22 0.13 16.72
C GLY A 256 12.78 -1.28 16.52
N ALA A 257 12.25 -2.01 15.55
CA ALA A 257 12.78 -3.32 15.16
C ALA A 257 14.05 -3.25 14.28
N GLY A 258 14.47 -2.08 13.79
CA GLY A 258 15.67 -1.90 12.97
C GLY A 258 15.44 -1.99 11.45
N TRP A 259 14.22 -1.78 10.98
CA TRP A 259 13.90 -1.73 9.56
C TRP A 259 14.18 -0.34 8.97
N ASN A 260 14.52 -0.32 7.67
CA ASN A 260 14.42 0.88 6.85
C ASN A 260 12.93 1.17 6.58
N VAL A 261 12.45 2.37 6.92
CA VAL A 261 11.04 2.75 6.79
C VAL A 261 10.87 3.88 5.80
N ILE A 262 10.06 3.66 4.77
CA ILE A 262 9.73 4.64 3.74
C ILE A 262 8.23 4.92 3.81
N LYS A 263 7.86 6.15 4.15
CA LYS A 263 6.45 6.60 4.14
C LYS A 263 6.11 7.25 2.81
N VAL A 264 4.96 6.85 2.23
CA VAL A 264 4.38 7.40 1.00
C VAL A 264 2.96 7.87 1.33
N ILE A 265 2.84 9.08 1.86
CA ILE A 265 1.60 9.61 2.45
C ILE A 265 0.86 10.51 1.48
N TRP A 266 1.57 11.47 0.87
CA TRP A 266 1.00 12.52 0.05
C TRP A 266 1.44 12.39 -1.40
N GLY A 267 0.49 12.57 -2.32
CA GLY A 267 0.76 12.61 -3.75
C GLY A 267 1.39 13.93 -4.19
N SER A 268 1.86 13.98 -5.43
CA SER A 268 2.65 15.11 -5.99
C SER A 268 1.94 16.47 -5.92
N TYR A 269 0.60 16.50 -5.93
CA TYR A 269 -0.15 17.76 -5.78
C TYR A 269 0.03 18.44 -4.41
N TRP A 270 0.50 17.71 -3.40
CA TRP A 270 0.81 18.25 -2.08
C TRP A 270 2.19 18.90 -2.01
N ASP A 271 3.09 18.59 -2.94
CA ASP A 271 4.50 19.01 -2.87
C ASP A 271 4.63 20.54 -2.83
N SER A 272 3.89 21.24 -3.70
CA SER A 272 3.88 22.71 -3.73
C SER A 272 3.30 23.32 -2.45
N LEU A 273 2.26 22.71 -1.87
CA LEU A 273 1.66 23.19 -0.62
C LEU A 273 2.63 23.00 0.54
N ILE A 274 3.29 21.85 0.64
CA ILE A 274 4.28 21.55 1.68
C ILE A 274 5.50 22.48 1.52
N ALA A 275 5.98 22.72 0.31
CA ALA A 275 7.10 23.63 0.04
C ALA A 275 6.78 25.10 0.41
N ASN A 276 5.52 25.50 0.30
CA ASN A 276 5.06 26.85 0.65
C ASN A 276 4.61 27.00 2.12
N ASP A 277 4.62 25.92 2.90
CA ASP A 277 4.30 25.94 4.35
C ASP A 277 5.44 26.53 5.17
N LYS A 278 5.70 27.82 5.00
CA LYS A 278 6.80 28.55 5.70
C LYS A 278 6.65 28.59 7.21
N THR A 279 5.43 28.47 7.70
CA THR A 279 5.10 28.56 9.13
C THR A 279 5.03 27.19 9.81
N GLY A 280 5.01 26.09 9.04
CA GLY A 280 4.88 24.72 9.53
C GLY A 280 3.46 24.33 9.97
N HIS A 281 2.45 25.20 9.78
CA HIS A 281 1.08 24.93 10.21
C HIS A 281 0.40 23.85 9.38
N LEU A 282 0.74 23.68 8.10
CA LEU A 282 0.24 22.58 7.28
C LEU A 282 0.76 21.23 7.81
N VAL A 283 2.07 21.11 8.06
CA VAL A 283 2.66 19.90 8.63
C VAL A 283 2.11 19.65 10.04
N LYS A 284 1.88 20.70 10.83
CA LYS A 284 1.23 20.59 12.15
C LYS A 284 -0.20 20.03 12.02
N ALA A 285 -1.03 20.57 11.12
CA ALA A 285 -2.37 20.05 10.85
C ALA A 285 -2.33 18.59 10.39
N MET A 286 -1.35 18.21 9.54
CA MET A 286 -1.15 16.82 9.13
C MET A 286 -0.80 15.90 10.31
N ASN A 287 0.02 16.38 11.25
CA ASN A 287 0.39 15.62 12.44
C ASN A 287 -0.75 15.45 13.43
N GLU A 288 -1.61 16.44 13.58
CA GLU A 288 -2.73 16.43 14.54
C GLU A 288 -3.96 15.66 14.03
N THR A 289 -4.17 15.62 12.72
CA THR A 289 -5.34 14.94 12.11
C THR A 289 -5.24 13.44 12.29
N VAL A 290 -6.26 12.84 12.90
CA VAL A 290 -6.35 11.38 13.16
C VAL A 290 -6.95 10.61 11.98
N ASP A 291 -6.82 9.28 12.00
CA ASP A 291 -7.23 8.43 10.87
C ASP A 291 -8.74 8.52 10.57
N GLY A 292 -9.58 8.63 11.61
CA GLY A 292 -11.03 8.82 11.43
C GLY A 292 -11.39 10.13 10.72
N GLU A 293 -10.68 11.23 11.02
CA GLU A 293 -10.84 12.51 10.30
C GLU A 293 -10.38 12.38 8.84
N TYR A 294 -9.22 11.72 8.59
CA TYR A 294 -8.73 11.49 7.23
C TYR A 294 -9.67 10.63 6.38
N GLN A 295 -10.33 9.66 7.00
CA GLN A 295 -11.36 8.86 6.35
C GLN A 295 -12.58 9.71 6.01
N ALA A 296 -13.09 10.48 6.96
CA ALA A 296 -14.24 11.36 6.77
C ALA A 296 -14.03 12.37 5.64
N MET A 297 -12.81 12.93 5.52
CA MET A 297 -12.47 13.88 4.45
C MET A 297 -12.63 13.28 3.05
N LYS A 298 -12.38 11.99 2.86
CA LYS A 298 -12.52 11.35 1.54
C LYS A 298 -13.93 10.80 1.28
N ALA A 299 -14.69 10.54 2.33
CA ALA A 299 -16.12 10.22 2.21
C ALA A 299 -16.99 11.46 1.94
N ARG A 300 -16.41 12.67 2.03
CA ARG A 300 -17.08 13.98 1.79
C ARG A 300 -16.49 14.65 0.54
N ASP A 301 -16.62 15.96 0.46
CA ASP A 301 -16.20 16.81 -0.66
C ASP A 301 -15.05 17.77 -0.32
N GLY A 302 -14.64 18.58 -1.28
CA GLY A 302 -13.57 19.55 -1.11
C GLY A 302 -13.93 20.70 -0.18
N ALA A 303 -15.19 21.12 -0.11
CA ALA A 303 -15.64 22.13 0.82
C ALA A 303 -15.47 21.67 2.28
N TYR A 304 -15.83 20.42 2.55
CA TYR A 304 -15.59 19.81 3.87
C TYR A 304 -14.09 19.75 4.23
N VAL A 305 -13.23 19.38 3.27
CA VAL A 305 -11.79 19.36 3.49
C VAL A 305 -11.24 20.76 3.74
N ARG A 306 -11.71 21.76 3.00
CA ARG A 306 -11.33 23.17 3.22
C ARG A 306 -11.68 23.60 4.64
N GLU A 307 -12.92 23.36 5.07
CA GLU A 307 -13.40 23.76 6.39
C GLU A 307 -12.68 23.01 7.52
N LYS A 308 -12.66 21.66 7.47
CA LYS A 308 -12.27 20.83 8.61
C LYS A 308 -10.77 20.57 8.70
N PHE A 309 -10.05 20.59 7.58
CA PHE A 309 -8.60 20.36 7.58
C PHE A 309 -7.82 21.67 7.42
N PHE A 310 -8.03 22.40 6.33
CA PHE A 310 -7.33 23.67 6.11
C PHE A 310 -7.84 24.78 7.03
N GLY A 311 -9.09 24.67 7.52
CA GLY A 311 -9.69 25.60 8.49
C GLY A 311 -9.13 25.51 9.91
N LYS A 312 -8.24 24.52 10.20
CA LYS A 312 -7.62 24.38 11.53
C LYS A 312 -6.73 25.58 11.89
N TYR A 313 -6.10 26.21 10.90
CA TYR A 313 -5.21 27.36 11.05
C TYR A 313 -5.45 28.39 9.96
N PRO A 314 -5.40 29.70 10.28
CA PRO A 314 -5.51 30.78 9.28
C PRO A 314 -4.48 30.65 8.15
N GLU A 315 -3.25 30.25 8.48
CA GLU A 315 -2.16 30.08 7.52
C GLU A 315 -2.43 28.96 6.53
N THR A 316 -3.09 27.88 6.96
CA THR A 316 -3.47 26.80 6.05
C THR A 316 -4.67 27.17 5.19
N GLN A 317 -5.58 28.02 5.66
CA GLN A 317 -6.65 28.60 4.85
C GLN A 317 -6.10 29.51 3.75
N GLU A 318 -5.15 30.37 4.09
CA GLU A 318 -4.48 31.26 3.12
C GLU A 318 -3.75 30.45 2.05
N LEU A 319 -3.03 29.40 2.45
CA LEU A 319 -2.28 28.52 1.54
C LEU A 319 -3.14 27.91 0.42
N VAL A 320 -4.43 27.69 0.66
CA VAL A 320 -5.38 27.11 -0.33
C VAL A 320 -6.43 28.11 -0.81
N SER A 321 -6.25 29.40 -0.55
CA SER A 321 -7.22 30.44 -0.90
C SER A 321 -7.53 30.52 -2.40
N SER A 322 -6.53 30.26 -3.25
CA SER A 322 -6.64 30.25 -4.71
C SER A 322 -7.17 28.93 -5.30
N LEU A 323 -7.26 27.85 -4.51
CA LEU A 323 -7.71 26.55 -4.97
C LEU A 323 -9.24 26.44 -4.90
N SER A 324 -9.86 25.87 -5.94
CA SER A 324 -11.27 25.50 -5.86
C SER A 324 -11.46 24.27 -4.95
N ASP A 325 -12.70 24.04 -4.49
CA ASP A 325 -13.00 22.82 -3.71
C ASP A 325 -12.76 21.55 -4.52
N LYS A 326 -12.93 21.60 -5.83
CA LYS A 326 -12.60 20.50 -6.74
C LYS A 326 -11.09 20.21 -6.74
N ASP A 327 -10.24 21.24 -6.70
CA ASP A 327 -8.79 21.09 -6.65
C ASP A 327 -8.35 20.55 -5.29
N ILE A 328 -8.93 21.02 -4.18
CA ILE A 328 -8.70 20.49 -2.84
C ILE A 328 -9.09 19.01 -2.77
N TRP A 329 -10.22 18.62 -3.36
CA TRP A 329 -10.64 17.22 -3.37
C TRP A 329 -9.70 16.33 -4.18
N ARG A 330 -9.05 16.88 -5.23
CA ARG A 330 -8.04 16.19 -6.04
C ARG A 330 -6.72 15.94 -5.33
N LEU A 331 -6.44 16.62 -4.22
CA LEU A 331 -5.26 16.34 -3.40
C LEU A 331 -5.28 14.88 -2.94
N ASN A 332 -4.43 14.07 -3.56
CA ASN A 332 -4.48 12.61 -3.43
C ASN A 332 -3.48 12.07 -2.41
N ARG A 333 -3.67 10.81 -2.04
CA ARG A 333 -2.74 10.08 -1.17
C ARG A 333 -1.58 9.53 -2.00
N GLY A 334 -0.41 9.42 -1.38
CA GLY A 334 0.83 9.01 -2.06
C GLY A 334 0.78 7.62 -2.66
N GLY A 335 0.09 6.67 -2.03
CA GLY A 335 -0.08 5.32 -2.57
C GLY A 335 -0.91 5.22 -3.85
N HIS A 336 -1.56 6.32 -4.28
CA HIS A 336 -2.24 6.43 -5.57
C HIS A 336 -1.43 7.21 -6.62
N ASP A 337 -0.27 7.70 -6.24
CA ASP A 337 0.62 8.47 -7.12
C ASP A 337 1.75 7.56 -7.62
N PRO A 338 1.79 7.22 -8.93
CA PRO A 338 2.78 6.30 -9.47
C PRO A 338 4.21 6.83 -9.35
N HIS A 339 4.43 8.15 -9.37
CA HIS A 339 5.77 8.73 -9.21
C HIS A 339 6.29 8.54 -7.79
N LYS A 340 5.47 8.80 -6.78
CA LYS A 340 5.79 8.60 -5.36
C LYS A 340 6.07 7.13 -5.06
N VAL A 341 5.23 6.24 -5.59
CA VAL A 341 5.39 4.79 -5.43
C VAL A 341 6.66 4.30 -6.12
N TYR A 342 6.94 4.77 -7.34
CA TYR A 342 8.16 4.40 -8.08
C TYR A 342 9.42 4.79 -7.28
N ALA A 343 9.51 6.04 -6.81
CA ALA A 343 10.64 6.51 -6.02
C ALA A 343 10.84 5.67 -4.74
N ALA A 344 9.75 5.31 -4.06
CA ALA A 344 9.81 4.46 -2.87
C ALA A 344 10.32 3.04 -3.18
N TYR A 345 9.85 2.43 -4.28
CA TYR A 345 10.28 1.10 -4.71
C TYR A 345 11.74 1.09 -5.17
N ASP A 346 12.17 2.13 -5.88
CA ASP A 346 13.58 2.30 -6.29
C ASP A 346 14.49 2.36 -5.06
N GLN A 347 14.17 3.22 -4.10
CA GLN A 347 14.96 3.33 -2.86
C GLN A 347 14.96 2.02 -2.05
N ALA A 348 13.80 1.36 -1.92
CA ALA A 348 13.68 0.09 -1.22
C ALA A 348 14.50 -1.03 -1.88
N SER A 349 14.50 -1.08 -3.22
CA SER A 349 15.23 -2.09 -3.98
C SER A 349 16.75 -1.95 -3.86
N LYS A 350 17.25 -0.73 -3.64
CA LYS A 350 18.67 -0.39 -3.49
C LYS A 350 19.16 -0.49 -2.04
N ASN A 351 18.24 -0.56 -1.07
CA ASN A 351 18.62 -0.64 0.34
C ASN A 351 19.43 -1.90 0.64
N GLN A 352 20.45 -1.76 1.47
CA GLN A 352 21.33 -2.84 1.90
C GLN A 352 21.44 -2.89 3.43
N GLY A 353 21.69 -4.08 3.95
CA GLY A 353 21.97 -4.32 5.37
C GLY A 353 20.75 -4.31 6.29
N SER A 354 19.56 -4.04 5.81
CA SER A 354 18.31 -4.13 6.58
C SER A 354 17.10 -4.39 5.68
N PRO A 355 16.05 -5.05 6.18
CA PRO A 355 14.78 -5.13 5.46
C PRO A 355 14.13 -3.76 5.34
N THR A 356 13.30 -3.57 4.31
CA THR A 356 12.58 -2.31 4.09
C THR A 356 11.08 -2.51 4.23
N VAL A 357 10.41 -1.55 4.88
CA VAL A 357 8.95 -1.42 4.83
C VAL A 357 8.57 -0.10 4.17
N ILE A 358 7.66 -0.18 3.20
CA ILE A 358 7.02 0.96 2.57
C ILE A 358 5.61 1.08 3.15
N ILE A 359 5.33 2.17 3.83
CA ILE A 359 4.02 2.45 4.44
C ILE A 359 3.29 3.43 3.52
N ALA A 360 2.41 2.89 2.68
CA ALA A 360 1.76 3.63 1.61
C ALA A 360 0.32 4.00 2.00
N LYS A 361 0.05 5.30 2.18
CA LYS A 361 -1.30 5.80 2.45
C LYS A 361 -2.13 5.76 1.19
N THR A 362 -3.28 5.09 1.27
CA THR A 362 -4.24 4.93 0.17
C THR A 362 -5.66 5.29 0.64
N ILE A 363 -6.64 5.02 -0.21
CA ILE A 363 -8.06 5.20 0.07
C ILE A 363 -8.75 3.88 -0.24
N LYS A 364 -9.46 3.29 0.73
CA LYS A 364 -10.23 2.07 0.50
C LYS A 364 -11.34 2.33 -0.51
N GLY A 365 -11.48 1.45 -1.51
CA GLY A 365 -12.47 1.66 -2.56
C GLY A 365 -12.17 2.85 -3.48
N TYR A 366 -10.91 3.23 -3.64
CA TYR A 366 -10.52 4.36 -4.47
C TYR A 366 -11.15 4.32 -5.86
N GLY A 367 -11.89 5.37 -6.19
CA GLY A 367 -12.61 5.52 -7.44
C GLY A 367 -14.03 4.95 -7.47
N MET A 368 -14.49 4.27 -6.40
CA MET A 368 -15.83 3.70 -6.33
C MET A 368 -16.93 4.74 -6.02
N GLY A 369 -16.56 6.01 -5.92
CA GLY A 369 -17.50 7.10 -5.68
C GLY A 369 -18.20 7.03 -4.32
N LYS A 370 -19.39 7.61 -4.23
CA LYS A 370 -20.13 7.75 -2.98
C LYS A 370 -20.49 6.41 -2.31
N THR A 371 -20.65 5.37 -3.10
CA THR A 371 -21.08 4.04 -2.62
C THR A 371 -19.94 3.26 -1.99
N GLY A 372 -18.69 3.55 -2.36
CA GLY A 372 -17.56 2.71 -1.97
C GLY A 372 -16.28 3.43 -1.58
N GLU A 373 -16.12 4.73 -1.84
CA GLU A 373 -14.86 5.41 -1.55
C GLU A 373 -14.82 5.91 -0.10
N SER A 374 -13.97 5.28 0.71
CA SER A 374 -13.73 5.64 2.12
C SER A 374 -14.94 5.49 3.07
N VAL A 375 -16.00 4.81 2.66
CA VAL A 375 -17.14 4.53 3.54
C VAL A 375 -16.97 3.20 4.29
N ASN A 376 -17.61 3.05 5.44
CA ASN A 376 -17.42 1.88 6.31
C ASN A 376 -17.88 0.56 5.66
N THR A 377 -18.86 0.61 4.76
CA THR A 377 -19.38 -0.56 4.05
C THR A 377 -18.50 -1.05 2.91
N THR A 378 -17.46 -0.31 2.54
CA THR A 378 -16.61 -0.58 1.36
C THR A 378 -16.01 -1.98 1.33
N HIS A 379 -15.65 -2.53 2.48
CA HIS A 379 -15.02 -3.84 2.55
C HIS A 379 -15.91 -4.95 1.98
N GLN A 380 -17.21 -4.86 2.23
CA GLN A 380 -18.19 -5.85 1.79
C GLN A 380 -18.87 -5.49 0.47
N THR A 381 -18.50 -4.38 -0.17
CA THR A 381 -19.08 -3.96 -1.44
C THR A 381 -18.71 -4.95 -2.55
N LYS A 382 -19.71 -5.63 -3.06
CA LYS A 382 -19.63 -6.65 -4.14
C LYS A 382 -20.61 -6.38 -5.27
N LYS A 383 -21.47 -5.36 -5.09
CA LYS A 383 -22.45 -4.91 -6.07
C LYS A 383 -22.20 -3.44 -6.34
N LEU A 384 -22.21 -3.07 -7.60
CA LEU A 384 -22.21 -1.70 -8.08
C LEU A 384 -23.42 -1.58 -8.99
N ASP A 385 -24.22 -0.54 -8.82
CA ASP A 385 -25.30 -0.25 -9.74
C ASP A 385 -24.79 0.41 -11.04
N VAL A 386 -25.71 0.77 -11.94
CA VAL A 386 -25.33 1.34 -13.24
C VAL A 386 -24.63 2.68 -13.07
N ASP A 387 -25.11 3.52 -12.14
CA ASP A 387 -24.55 4.85 -11.91
C ASP A 387 -23.16 4.76 -11.28
N ASP A 388 -22.95 3.82 -10.34
CA ASP A 388 -21.62 3.50 -9.78
C ASP A 388 -20.63 3.05 -10.88
N LEU A 389 -21.08 2.17 -11.78
CA LEU A 389 -20.27 1.66 -12.89
C LEU A 389 -19.94 2.77 -13.89
N LEU A 390 -20.88 3.65 -14.18
CA LEU A 390 -20.66 4.83 -15.01
C LEU A 390 -19.65 5.78 -14.39
N TYR A 391 -19.83 6.08 -13.10
CA TYR A 391 -18.88 6.92 -12.35
C TYR A 391 -17.48 6.30 -12.38
N TYR A 392 -17.35 4.99 -12.11
CA TYR A 392 -16.07 4.28 -12.12
C TYR A 392 -15.39 4.32 -13.49
N ARG A 393 -16.16 4.07 -14.57
CA ARG A 393 -15.71 4.19 -15.95
C ARG A 393 -15.14 5.58 -16.24
N ASP A 394 -15.93 6.61 -15.95
CA ASP A 394 -15.60 8.00 -16.28
C ASP A 394 -14.45 8.52 -15.42
N ARG A 395 -14.38 8.08 -14.16
CA ARG A 395 -13.29 8.42 -13.23
C ARG A 395 -11.92 7.97 -13.72
N PHE A 396 -11.87 6.85 -14.44
CA PHE A 396 -10.63 6.23 -14.92
C PHE A 396 -10.48 6.29 -16.45
N ASP A 397 -11.29 7.09 -17.14
CA ASP A 397 -11.26 7.23 -18.62
C ASP A 397 -11.28 5.86 -19.34
N VAL A 398 -12.11 4.93 -18.86
CA VAL A 398 -12.20 3.59 -19.47
C VAL A 398 -13.01 3.71 -20.77
N PRO A 399 -12.43 3.36 -21.94
CA PRO A 399 -13.04 3.60 -23.24
C PRO A 399 -14.11 2.54 -23.60
N LEU A 400 -15.13 2.41 -22.76
CA LEU A 400 -16.22 1.45 -22.96
C LEU A 400 -17.57 2.16 -23.02
N THR A 401 -18.43 1.71 -23.95
CA THR A 401 -19.83 2.15 -24.02
C THR A 401 -20.68 1.46 -22.97
N LEU A 402 -21.84 2.02 -22.66
CA LEU A 402 -22.82 1.40 -21.71
C LEU A 402 -23.23 -0.01 -22.09
N SER A 403 -23.35 -0.30 -23.39
CA SER A 403 -23.68 -1.64 -23.87
C SER A 403 -22.62 -2.70 -23.52
N LEU A 404 -21.36 -2.28 -23.30
CA LEU A 404 -20.24 -3.15 -22.94
C LEU A 404 -20.07 -3.27 -21.42
N ILE A 405 -20.76 -2.44 -20.61
CA ILE A 405 -20.80 -2.57 -19.14
C ILE A 405 -21.46 -3.89 -18.71
N HIS A 406 -22.32 -4.44 -19.57
CA HIS A 406 -23.00 -5.72 -19.33
C HIS A 406 -22.16 -6.93 -19.78
N ILE A 407 -21.06 -6.70 -20.41
CA ILE A 407 -20.07 -7.70 -20.77
C ILE A 407 -19.03 -7.78 -19.65
#